data_c8e9948791948cb483b732e305482cf4
#
_entry.id   c8e9948791948cb483b732e305482cf4
#
_cell.length_a   1.000
_cell.length_b   1.000
_cell.length_c   1.000
_cell.angle_alpha   90.00
_cell.angle_beta   90.00
_cell.angle_gamma   90.00
#
_symmetry.space_group_name_H-M   'P 1'
#
loop_
_entity.id
_entity.type
_entity.pdbx_description
1 polymer ?
#
loop_
_entity_poly.entity_id
_entity_poly.type
_entity_poly.pdbx_seq_one_letter_code
_entity_poly.pdbx_strand_id
1 'polypeptide(L)'
;MADDVLTLHEAAEELGVHYMSAYRYVRLGLLDAAKRGGAWKVERSSIAAFRAGSNRSPVAVGNRAPWSERLESRLIGGDAQGAWGVIEKAMASGMGLDRVYLDVLTPALVRIGERWDAGELDIAIEHRASGIAMRIIGQIGPKFVRRGRSRGVVIVASPTGEQHGLPLAMLSDLLRLEGWEVTDLGTDLPAPSLVRLMQDTPDAVAIGLSASSPESLAALAEMCAAVSAAAPQLLVVLG
;
A
#
# COMPACT_ATOMS: atom_id res chain seq x y z
N MET A 1 -2.29 -30.63 -20.34
CA MET A 1 -1.62 -29.35 -20.61
C MET A 1 -2.46 -28.11 -20.18
N ALA A 2 -3.47 -28.30 -19.30
CA ALA A 2 -4.28 -27.20 -18.75
C ALA A 2 -3.89 -26.82 -17.29
N ASP A 3 -2.99 -27.59 -16.69
CA ASP A 3 -2.67 -27.53 -15.24
C ASP A 3 -1.44 -26.65 -14.88
N ASP A 4 -0.88 -25.95 -15.87
CA ASP A 4 0.41 -25.25 -15.68
C ASP A 4 0.27 -23.73 -15.48
N VAL A 5 -0.97 -23.21 -15.52
CA VAL A 5 -1.26 -21.77 -15.41
C VAL A 5 -2.28 -21.52 -14.31
N LEU A 6 -1.84 -20.86 -13.26
CA LEU A 6 -2.62 -20.51 -12.07
C LEU A 6 -3.24 -19.12 -12.18
N THR A 7 -4.34 -18.90 -11.48
CA THR A 7 -4.79 -17.55 -11.14
C THR A 7 -3.83 -16.96 -10.11
N LEU A 8 -3.84 -15.64 -9.95
CA LEU A 8 -2.99 -15.00 -8.93
C LEU A 8 -3.39 -15.43 -7.51
N HIS A 9 -4.64 -15.82 -7.29
CA HIS A 9 -5.13 -16.33 -6.00
C HIS A 9 -4.51 -17.71 -5.69
N GLU A 10 -4.61 -18.63 -6.64
CA GLU A 10 -3.98 -19.96 -6.53
C GLU A 10 -2.45 -19.86 -6.39
N ALA A 11 -1.83 -18.90 -7.08
CA ALA A 11 -0.39 -18.65 -6.94
C ALA A 11 -0.02 -18.12 -5.55
N ALA A 12 -0.86 -17.28 -4.94
CA ALA A 12 -0.68 -16.80 -3.58
C ALA A 12 -0.79 -17.94 -2.56
N GLU A 13 -1.79 -18.82 -2.71
CA GLU A 13 -1.94 -20.01 -1.88
C GLU A 13 -0.73 -20.94 -2.01
N GLU A 14 -0.30 -21.22 -3.26
CA GLU A 14 0.86 -22.08 -3.50
C GLU A 14 2.16 -21.49 -2.93
N LEU A 15 2.31 -20.16 -2.93
CA LEU A 15 3.46 -19.47 -2.33
C LEU A 15 3.37 -19.37 -0.79
N GLY A 16 2.20 -19.64 -0.20
CA GLY A 16 1.97 -19.49 1.24
C GLY A 16 1.92 -18.01 1.68
N VAL A 17 1.49 -17.10 0.78
CA VAL A 17 1.43 -15.67 1.03
C VAL A 17 0.02 -15.13 0.79
N HIS A 18 -0.29 -13.98 1.38
CA HIS A 18 -1.54 -13.29 1.11
C HIS A 18 -1.61 -12.84 -0.37
N TYR A 19 -2.83 -12.80 -0.95
CA TYR A 19 -3.07 -12.37 -2.34
C TYR A 19 -2.37 -11.05 -2.70
N MET A 20 -2.41 -10.05 -1.81
CA MET A 20 -1.76 -8.76 -2.04
C MET A 20 -0.25 -8.85 -2.11
N SER A 21 0.37 -9.81 -1.39
CA SER A 21 1.80 -10.08 -1.50
C SER A 21 2.15 -10.67 -2.85
N ALA A 22 1.37 -11.66 -3.32
CA ALA A 22 1.54 -12.22 -4.66
C ALA A 22 1.31 -11.16 -5.75
N TYR A 23 0.29 -10.32 -5.61
CA TYR A 23 0.05 -9.18 -6.50
C TYR A 23 1.24 -8.21 -6.53
N ARG A 24 1.79 -7.91 -5.36
CA ARG A 24 3.00 -7.09 -5.24
C ARG A 24 4.19 -7.74 -5.96
N TYR A 25 4.40 -9.04 -5.83
CA TYR A 25 5.48 -9.75 -6.52
C TYR A 25 5.34 -9.67 -8.03
N VAL A 26 4.12 -9.80 -8.56
CA VAL A 26 3.84 -9.60 -9.99
C VAL A 26 4.12 -8.16 -10.41
N ARG A 27 3.67 -7.19 -9.63
CA ARG A 27 3.88 -5.75 -9.93
C ARG A 27 5.35 -5.35 -9.88
N LEU A 28 6.14 -5.97 -9.03
CA LEU A 28 7.58 -5.75 -8.92
C LEU A 28 8.40 -6.56 -9.94
N GLY A 29 7.74 -7.40 -10.76
CA GLY A 29 8.43 -8.29 -11.70
C GLY A 29 9.23 -9.41 -11.02
N LEU A 30 8.95 -9.69 -9.76
CA LEU A 30 9.54 -10.80 -9.00
C LEU A 30 8.83 -12.12 -9.30
N LEU A 31 7.57 -12.07 -9.70
CA LEU A 31 6.76 -13.19 -10.12
C LEU A 31 6.21 -12.89 -11.52
N ASP A 32 6.62 -13.66 -12.52
CA ASP A 32 6.16 -13.46 -13.89
C ASP A 32 4.69 -13.85 -14.02
N ALA A 33 3.88 -12.94 -14.53
CA ALA A 33 2.46 -13.13 -14.77
C ALA A 33 2.00 -12.35 -15.99
N ALA A 34 1.04 -12.92 -16.71
CA ALA A 34 0.42 -12.26 -17.86
C ALA A 34 -1.06 -11.99 -17.59
N LYS A 35 -1.56 -10.83 -18.05
CA LYS A 35 -2.98 -10.51 -17.95
C LYS A 35 -3.74 -11.15 -19.11
N ARG A 36 -4.61 -12.13 -18.82
CA ARG A 36 -5.43 -12.83 -19.82
C ARG A 36 -6.88 -12.78 -19.38
N GLY A 37 -7.77 -12.29 -20.25
CA GLY A 37 -9.20 -12.19 -19.94
C GLY A 37 -9.52 -11.29 -18.72
N GLY A 38 -8.73 -10.25 -18.48
CA GLY A 38 -8.92 -9.33 -17.35
C GLY A 38 -8.31 -9.81 -16.02
N ALA A 39 -7.89 -11.09 -15.92
CA ALA A 39 -7.29 -11.67 -14.73
C ALA A 39 -5.78 -11.93 -14.90
N TRP A 40 -5.03 -11.83 -13.81
CA TRP A 40 -3.62 -12.23 -13.79
C TRP A 40 -3.50 -13.75 -13.81
N LYS A 41 -2.62 -14.25 -14.68
CA LYS A 41 -2.29 -15.66 -14.83
C LYS A 41 -0.79 -15.84 -14.60
N VAL A 42 -0.44 -16.80 -13.74
CA VAL A 42 0.94 -17.11 -13.32
C VAL A 42 1.26 -18.52 -13.77
N GLU A 43 2.39 -18.73 -14.43
CA GLU A 43 2.87 -20.07 -14.75
C GLU A 43 3.55 -20.71 -13.53
N ARG A 44 3.34 -22.01 -13.31
CA ARG A 44 3.99 -22.73 -12.18
C ARG A 44 5.52 -22.70 -12.24
N SER A 45 6.08 -22.65 -13.44
CA SER A 45 7.50 -22.43 -13.67
C SER A 45 8.01 -21.12 -13.04
N SER A 46 7.19 -20.07 -13.10
CA SER A 46 7.48 -18.77 -12.49
C SER A 46 7.51 -18.85 -10.96
N ILE A 47 6.59 -19.64 -10.35
CA ILE A 47 6.58 -19.88 -8.90
C ILE A 47 7.82 -20.65 -8.47
N ALA A 48 8.20 -21.68 -9.23
CA ALA A 48 9.40 -22.46 -8.95
C ALA A 48 10.67 -21.60 -9.05
N ALA A 49 10.77 -20.75 -10.07
CA ALA A 49 11.87 -19.80 -10.24
C ALA A 49 11.92 -18.76 -9.10
N PHE A 50 10.76 -18.25 -8.67
CA PHE A 50 10.67 -17.34 -7.54
C PHE A 50 11.17 -17.98 -6.23
N ARG A 51 10.76 -19.22 -5.92
CA ARG A 51 11.23 -19.99 -4.74
C ARG A 51 12.72 -20.31 -4.79
N ALA A 52 13.25 -20.56 -5.97
CA ALA A 52 14.68 -20.81 -6.17
C ALA A 52 15.54 -19.55 -6.06
N GLY A 53 14.96 -18.38 -5.83
CA GLY A 53 15.66 -17.10 -5.84
C GLY A 53 16.20 -16.71 -7.24
N SER A 54 15.80 -17.44 -8.27
CA SER A 54 16.32 -17.29 -9.65
C SER A 54 15.60 -16.19 -10.42
N ASN A 55 14.50 -15.63 -9.90
CA ASN A 55 13.69 -14.65 -10.61
C ASN A 55 14.24 -13.22 -10.44
N ARG A 56 15.52 -13.08 -10.74
CA ARG A 56 16.08 -11.83 -11.22
C ARG A 56 15.98 -11.82 -12.75
N SER A 57 14.76 -11.80 -13.28
CA SER A 57 14.62 -11.38 -14.67
C SER A 57 14.97 -9.90 -14.73
N PRO A 58 15.97 -9.52 -15.50
CA PRO A 58 16.12 -8.14 -15.89
C PRO A 58 15.03 -7.90 -16.96
N VAL A 59 13.81 -7.54 -16.54
CA VAL A 59 13.08 -6.58 -17.35
C VAL A 59 14.07 -5.45 -17.52
N ALA A 60 14.46 -5.17 -18.76
CA ALA A 60 15.43 -4.17 -19.13
C ALA A 60 15.22 -2.93 -18.26
N VAL A 61 16.00 -2.82 -17.22
CA VAL A 61 16.18 -1.60 -16.43
C VAL A 61 16.97 -0.69 -17.35
N GLY A 62 16.27 -0.11 -18.31
CA GLY A 62 16.73 1.11 -18.92
C GLY A 62 16.99 2.04 -17.74
N ASN A 63 18.23 2.39 -17.55
CA ASN A 63 18.87 3.35 -16.64
C ASN A 63 17.90 4.22 -15.81
N ARG A 64 17.00 3.58 -15.03
CA ARG A 64 16.12 4.26 -14.08
C ARG A 64 16.99 4.70 -12.92
N ALA A 65 17.02 5.99 -12.67
CA ALA A 65 17.74 6.51 -11.51
C ALA A 65 17.25 5.77 -10.24
N PRO A 66 18.14 5.39 -9.32
CA PRO A 66 17.81 4.63 -8.10
C PRO A 66 17.07 5.55 -7.09
N TRP A 67 15.84 5.93 -7.44
CA TRP A 67 15.08 6.92 -6.69
C TRP A 67 14.79 6.46 -5.26
N SER A 68 14.42 5.19 -5.09
CA SER A 68 14.06 4.65 -3.76
C SER A 68 15.28 4.59 -2.83
N GLU A 69 16.46 4.22 -3.33
CA GLU A 69 17.71 4.19 -2.56
C GLU A 69 18.17 5.60 -2.19
N ARG A 70 18.00 6.54 -3.13
CA ARG A 70 18.30 7.96 -2.87
C ARG A 70 17.37 8.54 -1.82
N LEU A 71 16.07 8.20 -1.89
CA LEU A 71 15.09 8.63 -0.90
C LEU A 71 15.40 8.05 0.46
N GLU A 72 15.64 6.74 0.57
CA GLU A 72 16.02 6.07 1.81
C GLU A 72 17.21 6.77 2.49
N SER A 73 18.29 7.02 1.74
CA SER A 73 19.47 7.71 2.28
C SER A 73 19.14 9.09 2.85
N ARG A 74 18.25 9.86 2.19
CA ARG A 74 17.82 11.17 2.69
C ARG A 74 16.94 11.07 3.93
N LEU A 75 16.02 10.11 3.95
CA LEU A 75 15.14 9.85 5.09
C LEU A 75 15.94 9.45 6.33
N ILE A 76 16.86 8.50 6.21
CA ILE A 76 17.75 8.07 7.29
C ILE A 76 18.63 9.22 7.77
N GLY A 77 19.17 10.02 6.85
CA GLY A 77 19.97 11.21 7.18
C GLY A 77 19.18 12.35 7.80
N GLY A 78 17.84 12.30 7.81
CA GLY A 78 16.99 13.38 8.32
C GLY A 78 16.93 14.59 7.39
N ASP A 79 17.37 14.46 6.14
CA ASP A 79 17.38 15.52 5.13
C ASP A 79 16.01 15.63 4.44
N ALA A 80 15.07 16.29 5.09
CA ALA A 80 13.72 16.46 4.60
C ALA A 80 13.67 17.22 3.26
N GLN A 81 14.52 18.23 3.06
CA GLN A 81 14.58 18.99 1.83
C GLN A 81 15.16 18.16 0.68
N GLY A 82 16.23 17.41 0.94
CA GLY A 82 16.80 16.50 -0.04
C GLY A 82 15.86 15.35 -0.38
N ALA A 83 15.10 14.82 0.59
CA ALA A 83 14.07 13.80 0.36
C ALA A 83 12.96 14.33 -0.57
N TRP A 84 12.46 15.53 -0.31
CA TRP A 84 11.50 16.20 -1.21
C TRP A 84 12.09 16.38 -2.61
N GLY A 85 13.33 16.85 -2.73
CA GLY A 85 14.01 17.01 -4.02
C GLY A 85 14.16 15.70 -4.82
N VAL A 86 14.24 14.53 -4.16
CA VAL A 86 14.20 13.22 -4.83
C VAL A 86 12.82 12.98 -5.45
N ILE A 87 11.76 13.23 -4.70
CA ILE A 87 10.38 13.08 -5.18
C ILE A 87 10.07 14.02 -6.35
N GLU A 88 10.46 15.30 -6.23
CA GLU A 88 10.28 16.27 -7.33
C GLU A 88 10.97 15.82 -8.61
N LYS A 89 12.21 15.34 -8.51
CA LYS A 89 12.97 14.85 -9.67
C LYS A 89 12.36 13.59 -10.26
N ALA A 90 11.84 12.68 -9.43
CA ALA A 90 11.12 11.50 -9.91
C ALA A 90 9.88 11.91 -10.71
N MET A 91 9.06 12.82 -10.18
CA MET A 91 7.90 13.37 -10.89
C MET A 91 8.30 14.13 -12.16
N ALA A 92 9.34 14.95 -12.11
CA ALA A 92 9.84 15.70 -13.27
C ALA A 92 10.39 14.80 -14.37
N SER A 93 10.81 13.56 -14.05
CA SER A 93 11.20 12.56 -15.05
C SER A 93 10.02 11.90 -15.76
N GLY A 94 8.78 12.32 -15.47
CA GLY A 94 7.56 11.77 -16.05
C GLY A 94 6.97 10.58 -15.28
N MET A 95 7.47 10.29 -14.07
CA MET A 95 6.92 9.22 -13.24
C MET A 95 5.51 9.60 -12.76
N GLY A 96 4.53 8.71 -12.95
CA GLY A 96 3.17 8.88 -12.43
C GLY A 96 3.14 8.90 -10.89
N LEU A 97 2.14 9.59 -10.33
CA LEU A 97 2.00 9.72 -8.87
C LEU A 97 1.88 8.38 -8.16
N ASP A 98 1.12 7.44 -8.74
CA ASP A 98 1.01 6.07 -8.26
C ASP A 98 2.38 5.38 -8.20
N ARG A 99 3.22 5.59 -9.24
CA ARG A 99 4.56 5.02 -9.30
C ARG A 99 5.52 5.68 -8.33
N VAL A 100 5.37 6.97 -8.02
CA VAL A 100 6.13 7.63 -6.95
C VAL A 100 5.87 6.95 -5.61
N TYR A 101 4.61 6.60 -5.31
CA TYR A 101 4.28 5.85 -4.10
C TYR A 101 4.79 4.42 -4.14
N LEU A 102 4.48 3.68 -5.20
CA LEU A 102 4.73 2.24 -5.28
C LEU A 102 6.20 1.88 -5.54
N ASP A 103 6.92 2.70 -6.33
CA ASP A 103 8.28 2.36 -6.78
C ASP A 103 9.38 3.17 -6.06
N VAL A 104 9.02 4.27 -5.39
CA VAL A 104 10.00 5.13 -4.71
C VAL A 104 9.79 5.15 -3.21
N LEU A 105 8.60 5.59 -2.75
CA LEU A 105 8.33 5.80 -1.34
C LEU A 105 8.20 4.47 -0.58
N THR A 106 7.34 3.57 -1.05
CA THR A 106 7.11 2.26 -0.39
C THR A 106 8.39 1.43 -0.27
N PRO A 107 9.23 1.23 -1.32
CA PRO A 107 10.44 0.44 -1.15
C PRO A 107 11.47 1.08 -0.21
N ALA A 108 11.54 2.42 -0.16
CA ALA A 108 12.41 3.11 0.78
C ALA A 108 11.97 2.89 2.24
N LEU A 109 10.67 3.03 2.52
CA LEU A 109 10.10 2.84 3.85
C LEU A 109 10.19 1.38 4.31
N VAL A 110 9.93 0.42 3.41
CA VAL A 110 10.08 -1.01 3.73
C VAL A 110 11.51 -1.33 4.16
N ARG A 111 12.53 -0.88 3.41
CA ARG A 111 13.92 -1.13 3.80
C ARG A 111 14.31 -0.45 5.10
N ILE A 112 13.78 0.75 5.39
CA ILE A 112 14.01 1.42 6.69
C ILE A 112 13.40 0.58 7.81
N GLY A 113 12.18 0.08 7.66
CA GLY A 113 11.53 -0.79 8.62
C GLY A 113 12.27 -2.12 8.83
N GLU A 114 12.69 -2.78 7.75
CA GLU A 114 13.49 -4.02 7.81
C GLU A 114 14.82 -3.81 8.55
N ARG A 115 15.49 -2.69 8.33
CA ARG A 115 16.75 -2.35 9.01
C ARG A 115 16.56 -2.00 10.48
N TRP A 116 15.44 -1.38 10.84
CA TRP A 116 15.08 -1.17 12.23
C TRP A 116 14.78 -2.50 12.93
N ASP A 117 13.99 -3.38 12.32
CA ASP A 117 13.67 -4.70 12.87
C ASP A 117 14.93 -5.58 13.05
N ALA A 118 15.90 -5.46 12.13
CA ALA A 118 17.21 -6.10 12.23
C ALA A 118 18.15 -5.46 13.28
N GLY A 119 17.75 -4.37 13.94
CA GLY A 119 18.58 -3.63 14.90
C GLY A 119 19.70 -2.79 14.27
N GLU A 120 19.69 -2.59 12.93
CA GLU A 120 20.69 -1.78 12.23
C GLU A 120 20.40 -0.28 12.35
N LEU A 121 19.15 0.09 12.60
CA LEU A 121 18.70 1.47 12.79
C LEU A 121 18.04 1.65 14.15
N ASP A 122 18.34 2.76 14.80
CA ASP A 122 17.63 3.16 16.01
C ASP A 122 16.20 3.61 15.69
N ILE A 123 15.27 3.34 16.61
CA ILE A 123 13.86 3.71 16.49
C ILE A 123 13.65 5.22 16.25
N ALA A 124 14.53 6.07 16.82
CA ALA A 124 14.45 7.50 16.60
C ALA A 124 14.76 7.90 15.14
N ILE A 125 15.59 7.11 14.44
CA ILE A 125 15.87 7.30 13.02
C ILE A 125 14.68 6.90 12.18
N GLU A 126 14.07 5.74 12.49
CA GLU A 126 12.85 5.26 11.83
C GLU A 126 11.71 6.29 12.01
N HIS A 127 11.41 6.73 13.22
CA HIS A 127 10.36 7.71 13.50
C HIS A 127 10.59 9.04 12.78
N ARG A 128 11.83 9.52 12.74
CA ARG A 128 12.18 10.72 11.98
C ARG A 128 11.95 10.52 10.48
N ALA A 129 12.34 9.37 9.93
CA ALA A 129 12.14 9.03 8.52
C ALA A 129 10.65 8.96 8.18
N SER A 130 9.85 8.28 9.00
CA SER A 130 8.38 8.19 8.87
C SER A 130 7.72 9.56 8.98
N GLY A 131 8.18 10.43 9.89
CA GLY A 131 7.69 11.80 10.00
C GLY A 131 8.02 12.68 8.78
N ILE A 132 9.17 12.48 8.12
CA ILE A 132 9.49 13.14 6.85
C ILE A 132 8.61 12.60 5.72
N ALA A 133 8.45 11.29 5.64
CA ALA A 133 7.60 10.64 4.64
C ALA A 133 6.14 11.10 4.73
N MET A 134 5.58 11.22 5.94
CA MET A 134 4.23 11.73 6.14
C MET A 134 4.07 13.15 5.58
N ARG A 135 5.06 14.03 5.80
CA ARG A 135 5.04 15.39 5.22
C ARG A 135 5.11 15.36 3.70
N ILE A 136 5.90 14.47 3.11
CA ILE A 136 5.96 14.29 1.65
C ILE A 136 4.59 13.86 1.12
N ILE A 137 3.94 12.86 1.74
CA ILE A 137 2.60 12.40 1.37
C ILE A 137 1.62 13.58 1.44
N GLY A 138 1.62 14.34 2.53
CA GLY A 138 0.76 15.53 2.67
C GLY A 138 0.98 16.60 1.59
N GLN A 139 2.21 16.76 1.11
CA GLN A 139 2.53 17.72 0.03
C GLN A 139 2.08 17.24 -1.35
N ILE A 140 2.14 15.95 -1.63
CA ILE A 140 1.75 15.42 -2.94
C ILE A 140 0.29 14.96 -2.99
N GLY A 141 -0.33 14.66 -1.85
CA GLY A 141 -1.72 14.19 -1.73
C GLY A 141 -2.74 15.01 -2.54
N PRO A 142 -2.72 16.35 -2.50
CA PRO A 142 -3.63 17.17 -3.31
C PRO A 142 -3.56 16.92 -4.81
N LYS A 143 -2.44 16.40 -5.33
CA LYS A 143 -2.26 16.07 -6.75
C LYS A 143 -2.98 14.77 -7.17
N PHE A 144 -3.37 13.93 -6.21
CA PHE A 144 -4.11 12.69 -6.47
C PHE A 144 -5.60 12.92 -6.69
N VAL A 145 -6.12 14.09 -6.31
CA VAL A 145 -7.55 14.40 -6.46
C VAL A 145 -7.90 14.52 -7.94
N ARG A 146 -8.74 13.61 -8.43
CA ARG A 146 -9.21 13.61 -9.81
C ARG A 146 -10.40 14.54 -9.95
N ARG A 147 -10.37 15.39 -10.99
CA ARG A 147 -11.52 16.24 -11.34
C ARG A 147 -12.58 15.40 -12.06
N GLY A 148 -13.85 15.67 -11.76
CA GLY A 148 -14.98 15.01 -12.42
C GLY A 148 -15.96 14.37 -11.43
N ARG A 149 -16.86 13.52 -11.95
CA ARG A 149 -17.84 12.82 -11.12
C ARG A 149 -17.15 11.75 -10.29
N SER A 150 -17.42 11.73 -8.99
CA SER A 150 -16.95 10.67 -8.07
C SER A 150 -17.59 9.33 -8.42
N ARG A 151 -16.86 8.25 -8.16
CA ARG A 151 -17.34 6.85 -8.25
C ARG A 151 -18.17 6.46 -7.02
N GLY A 152 -18.12 7.25 -5.95
CA GLY A 152 -18.73 7.01 -4.65
C GLY A 152 -17.78 7.38 -3.52
N VAL A 153 -18.26 7.31 -2.29
CA VAL A 153 -17.49 7.59 -1.07
C VAL A 153 -16.92 6.29 -0.51
N VAL A 154 -15.63 6.29 -0.19
CA VAL A 154 -14.95 5.21 0.55
C VAL A 154 -14.46 5.78 1.87
N ILE A 155 -14.80 5.12 2.97
CA ILE A 155 -14.28 5.46 4.30
C ILE A 155 -13.07 4.56 4.55
N VAL A 156 -11.96 5.10 5.03
CA VAL A 156 -10.78 4.31 5.42
C VAL A 156 -10.37 4.62 6.85
N ALA A 157 -9.97 3.59 7.59
CA ALA A 157 -9.57 3.72 8.99
C ALA A 157 -8.63 2.58 9.40
N SER A 158 -7.90 2.79 10.50
CA SER A 158 -7.22 1.72 11.22
C SER A 158 -7.76 1.62 12.65
N PRO A 159 -7.88 0.40 13.21
CA PRO A 159 -8.49 0.17 14.52
C PRO A 159 -7.63 0.71 15.66
N THR A 160 -8.23 0.74 16.86
CA THR A 160 -7.52 1.09 18.09
C THR A 160 -6.25 0.27 18.26
N GLY A 161 -5.16 0.95 18.60
CA GLY A 161 -3.81 0.37 18.78
C GLY A 161 -2.99 0.31 17.49
N GLU A 162 -3.58 0.47 16.30
CA GLU A 162 -2.82 0.55 15.05
C GLU A 162 -2.25 1.96 14.87
N GLN A 163 -0.92 2.07 14.76
CA GLN A 163 -0.23 3.36 14.63
C GLN A 163 0.40 3.59 13.25
N HIS A 164 0.38 2.58 12.36
CA HIS A 164 0.99 2.67 11.04
C HIS A 164 0.11 3.45 10.06
N GLY A 165 0.22 4.79 10.10
CA GLY A 165 -0.59 5.69 9.28
C GLY A 165 -0.13 5.88 7.84
N LEU A 166 1.15 5.65 7.54
CA LEU A 166 1.69 5.87 6.19
C LEU A 166 1.00 5.01 5.11
N PRO A 167 0.79 3.69 5.31
CA PRO A 167 0.10 2.86 4.32
C PRO A 167 -1.32 3.34 4.06
N LEU A 168 -2.06 3.72 5.12
CA LEU A 168 -3.44 4.20 5.01
C LEU A 168 -3.53 5.51 4.24
N ALA A 169 -2.65 6.49 4.55
CA ALA A 169 -2.60 7.76 3.86
C ALA A 169 -2.28 7.60 2.35
N MET A 170 -1.33 6.70 2.02
CA MET A 170 -1.00 6.39 0.63
C MET A 170 -2.14 5.69 -0.09
N LEU A 171 -2.85 4.76 0.57
CA LEU A 171 -4.03 4.10 0.02
C LEU A 171 -5.14 5.12 -0.27
N SER A 172 -5.38 6.05 0.66
CA SER A 172 -6.36 7.13 0.49
C SER A 172 -6.10 7.95 -0.76
N ASP A 173 -4.84 8.31 -1.00
CA ASP A 173 -4.46 9.07 -2.20
C ASP A 173 -4.60 8.24 -3.47
N LEU A 174 -4.19 6.97 -3.46
CA LEU A 174 -4.37 6.08 -4.62
C LEU A 174 -5.85 5.87 -4.97
N LEU A 175 -6.71 5.77 -3.98
CA LEU A 175 -8.17 5.72 -4.21
C LEU A 175 -8.69 7.01 -4.84
N ARG A 176 -8.21 8.19 -4.38
CA ARG A 176 -8.54 9.49 -4.98
C ARG A 176 -8.10 9.57 -6.44
N LEU A 177 -6.93 9.04 -6.77
CA LEU A 177 -6.43 8.96 -8.15
C LEU A 177 -7.35 8.11 -9.04
N GLU A 178 -7.94 7.06 -8.49
CA GLU A 178 -8.92 6.21 -9.18
C GLU A 178 -10.33 6.84 -9.25
N GLY A 179 -10.52 8.04 -8.72
CA GLY A 179 -11.76 8.82 -8.80
C GLY A 179 -12.76 8.53 -7.68
N TRP A 180 -12.30 7.95 -6.57
CA TRP A 180 -13.11 7.83 -5.36
C TRP A 180 -13.02 9.10 -4.51
N GLU A 181 -14.10 9.44 -3.86
CA GLU A 181 -14.10 10.35 -2.73
C GLU A 181 -13.71 9.56 -1.48
N VAL A 182 -12.74 10.05 -0.71
CA VAL A 182 -12.19 9.29 0.42
C VAL A 182 -12.30 10.09 1.69
N THR A 183 -13.02 9.52 2.66
CA THR A 183 -13.04 9.96 4.05
C THR A 183 -11.96 9.17 4.80
N ASP A 184 -10.82 9.78 5.01
CA ASP A 184 -9.68 9.20 5.73
C ASP A 184 -9.79 9.56 7.21
N LEU A 185 -9.97 8.55 8.07
CA LEU A 185 -10.11 8.72 9.53
C LEU A 185 -8.80 8.47 10.28
N GLY A 186 -7.74 8.11 9.56
CA GLY A 186 -6.44 7.84 10.15
C GLY A 186 -6.41 6.56 10.98
N THR A 187 -5.49 6.57 11.94
CA THR A 187 -5.17 5.43 12.81
C THR A 187 -5.80 5.56 14.19
N ASP A 188 -5.73 4.46 14.96
CA ASP A 188 -6.16 4.42 16.37
C ASP A 188 -7.64 4.83 16.59
N LEU A 189 -8.53 4.41 15.67
CA LEU A 189 -9.94 4.76 15.70
C LEU A 189 -10.76 3.71 16.48
N PRO A 190 -11.57 4.11 17.49
CA PRO A 190 -12.50 3.20 18.15
C PRO A 190 -13.65 2.78 17.23
N ALA A 191 -14.02 1.48 17.22
CA ALA A 191 -15.11 0.96 16.40
C ALA A 191 -16.46 1.71 16.55
N PRO A 192 -16.90 2.13 17.76
CA PRO A 192 -18.13 2.90 17.90
C PRO A 192 -18.09 4.27 17.19
N SER A 193 -16.89 4.87 17.05
CA SER A 193 -16.74 6.16 16.36
C SER A 193 -16.88 6.00 14.85
N LEU A 194 -16.34 4.91 14.29
CA LEU A 194 -16.53 4.55 12.88
C LEU A 194 -18.01 4.33 12.58
N VAL A 195 -18.72 3.54 13.41
CA VAL A 195 -20.14 3.24 13.21
C VAL A 195 -20.99 4.52 13.24
N ARG A 196 -20.69 5.47 14.12
CA ARG A 196 -21.39 6.77 14.12
C ARG A 196 -21.17 7.55 12.83
N LEU A 197 -19.93 7.63 12.36
CA LEU A 197 -19.63 8.35 11.11
C LEU A 197 -20.31 7.70 9.89
N MET A 198 -20.40 6.37 9.86
CA MET A 198 -21.12 5.67 8.79
C MET A 198 -22.59 6.11 8.67
N GLN A 199 -23.25 6.37 9.81
CA GLN A 199 -24.63 6.87 9.84
C GLN A 199 -24.75 8.27 9.22
N ASP A 200 -23.70 9.08 9.35
CA ASP A 200 -23.62 10.44 8.80
C ASP A 200 -23.10 10.43 7.32
N THR A 201 -22.74 9.27 6.78
CA THR A 201 -22.20 9.09 5.41
C THR A 201 -23.01 8.03 4.65
N PRO A 202 -24.31 8.28 4.36
CA PRO A 202 -25.20 7.27 3.80
C PRO A 202 -24.85 6.90 2.34
N ASP A 203 -24.05 7.69 1.65
CA ASP A 203 -23.54 7.49 0.30
C ASP A 203 -22.21 6.73 0.25
N ALA A 204 -21.68 6.28 1.39
CA ALA A 204 -20.53 5.41 1.43
C ALA A 204 -20.84 4.07 0.74
N VAL A 205 -19.95 3.65 -0.16
CA VAL A 205 -20.08 2.40 -0.93
C VAL A 205 -19.16 1.30 -0.41
N ALA A 206 -18.09 1.69 0.31
CA ALA A 206 -17.14 0.75 0.89
C ALA A 206 -16.43 1.33 2.12
N ILE A 207 -15.91 0.44 2.95
CA ILE A 207 -15.00 0.74 4.05
C ILE A 207 -13.71 -0.05 3.86
N GLY A 208 -12.58 0.64 3.89
CA GLY A 208 -11.25 0.05 3.94
C GLY A 208 -10.73 0.07 5.38
N LEU A 209 -10.40 -1.10 5.93
CA LEU A 209 -9.79 -1.22 7.25
C LEU A 209 -8.38 -1.79 7.11
N SER A 210 -7.39 -1.12 7.73
CA SER A 210 -5.98 -1.51 7.65
C SER A 210 -5.42 -1.78 9.03
N ALA A 211 -4.69 -2.92 9.16
CA ALA A 211 -3.95 -3.26 10.35
C ALA A 211 -2.64 -3.94 9.96
N SER A 212 -1.52 -3.38 10.39
CA SER A 212 -0.17 -3.85 10.05
C SER A 212 0.49 -4.61 11.20
N SER A 213 -0.01 -4.46 12.43
CA SER A 213 0.57 -5.10 13.61
C SER A 213 -0.29 -6.27 14.10
N PRO A 214 0.32 -7.38 14.58
CA PRO A 214 -0.42 -8.49 15.18
C PRO A 214 -1.30 -8.06 16.37
N GLU A 215 -0.86 -7.05 17.12
CA GLU A 215 -1.53 -6.53 18.31
C GLU A 215 -2.86 -5.85 17.95
N SER A 216 -2.98 -5.27 16.76
CA SER A 216 -4.19 -4.59 16.29
C SER A 216 -5.24 -5.53 15.68
N LEU A 217 -4.90 -6.82 15.43
CA LEU A 217 -5.80 -7.77 14.76
C LEU A 217 -7.11 -8.02 15.55
N ALA A 218 -7.04 -8.09 16.88
CA ALA A 218 -8.24 -8.27 17.70
C ALA A 218 -9.18 -7.06 17.57
N ALA A 219 -8.64 -5.85 17.63
CA ALA A 219 -9.40 -4.62 17.46
C ALA A 219 -9.93 -4.46 16.01
N LEU A 220 -9.20 -4.95 15.01
CA LEU A 220 -9.67 -5.03 13.63
C LEU A 220 -10.89 -5.95 13.51
N ALA A 221 -10.84 -7.14 14.10
CA ALA A 221 -11.96 -8.07 14.09
C ALA A 221 -13.21 -7.49 14.77
N GLU A 222 -13.03 -6.81 15.91
CA GLU A 222 -14.11 -6.11 16.60
C GLU A 222 -14.71 -5.01 15.71
N MET A 223 -13.87 -4.20 15.08
CA MET A 223 -14.29 -3.14 14.16
C MET A 223 -15.07 -3.70 12.96
N CYS A 224 -14.59 -4.79 12.34
CA CYS A 224 -15.27 -5.49 11.26
C CYS A 224 -16.66 -5.99 11.70
N ALA A 225 -16.75 -6.60 12.87
CA ALA A 225 -18.04 -7.09 13.41
C ALA A 225 -19.02 -5.93 13.64
N ALA A 226 -18.56 -4.82 14.20
CA ALA A 226 -19.39 -3.63 14.44
C ALA A 226 -19.89 -3.00 13.13
N VAL A 227 -19.02 -2.88 12.11
CA VAL A 227 -19.39 -2.39 10.77
C VAL A 227 -20.41 -3.31 10.12
N SER A 228 -20.16 -4.62 10.10
CA SER A 228 -21.05 -5.61 9.49
C SER A 228 -22.44 -5.64 10.16
N ALA A 229 -22.49 -5.45 11.49
CA ALA A 229 -23.76 -5.38 12.21
C ALA A 229 -24.54 -4.08 11.90
N ALA A 230 -23.84 -2.95 11.74
CA ALA A 230 -24.45 -1.65 11.48
C ALA A 230 -24.87 -1.45 10.01
N ALA A 231 -24.14 -2.03 9.06
CA ALA A 231 -24.37 -1.88 7.63
C ALA A 231 -23.97 -3.16 6.84
N PRO A 232 -24.78 -4.23 6.92
CA PRO A 232 -24.46 -5.53 6.31
C PRO A 232 -24.36 -5.49 4.78
N GLN A 233 -24.89 -4.45 4.14
CA GLN A 233 -24.82 -4.24 2.67
C GLN A 233 -23.51 -3.56 2.23
N LEU A 234 -22.73 -3.00 3.15
CA LEU A 234 -21.55 -2.23 2.83
C LEU A 234 -20.35 -3.15 2.58
N LEU A 235 -19.62 -2.89 1.50
CA LEU A 235 -18.40 -3.63 1.20
C LEU A 235 -17.30 -3.29 2.23
N VAL A 236 -16.80 -4.31 2.93
CA VAL A 236 -15.64 -4.17 3.82
C VAL A 236 -14.41 -4.78 3.14
N VAL A 237 -13.35 -3.99 3.02
CA VAL A 237 -12.06 -4.40 2.46
C VAL A 237 -11.02 -4.35 3.56
N LEU A 238 -10.28 -5.43 3.76
CA LEU A 238 -9.23 -5.53 4.78
C LEU A 238 -7.84 -5.53 4.11
N GLY A 239 -6.88 -4.88 4.75
CA GLY A 239 -5.49 -4.78 4.29
C GLY A 239 -4.51 -4.55 5.44
#